data_544f6b6303143f1aa6b9a15cdcd7501a
#
_entry.id   544f6b6303143f1aa6b9a15cdcd7501a
#
_cell.length_a   1.000
_cell.length_b   1.000
_cell.length_c   1.000
_cell.angle_alpha   90.00
_cell.angle_beta   90.00
_cell.angle_gamma   90.00
#
_symmetry.space_group_name_H-M   'P 1'
#
loop_
_entity.id
_entity.type
_entity.pdbx_description
1 polymer ?
#
loop_
_entity_poly.entity_id
_entity_poly.type
_entity_poly.pdbx_seq_one_letter_code
_entity_poly.pdbx_strand_id
1 'polypeptide(L)'
;MHDFISRISINAVMTRVVPFLFLAIFALPSLMASAAEDRATPDQAIAMVHRVIADMKASGKDSVIAEINTLSSKYRDRDLYVTVMDMNGKEIAHGANKKMQGISLIDLKDTDGKEYIKERIELVKTKGKGWQDYKFVNPVTKQIEPKSMYFEKFGELIVSCGVYKPAS
;
A
#
# COMPACT_ATOMS: atom_id res chain seq x y z
N MET A 1 18.42 85.21 -51.74
CA MET A 1 17.57 85.20 -52.93
C MET A 1 16.84 83.85 -52.90
N HIS A 2 15.61 83.96 -52.44
CA HIS A 2 14.37 83.28 -52.84
C HIS A 2 14.45 81.76 -52.96
N ASP A 3 13.53 80.97 -52.53
CA ASP A 3 12.16 81.03 -51.95
C ASP A 3 11.81 79.57 -51.68
N PHE A 4 11.17 79.26 -50.60
CA PHE A 4 9.72 79.17 -50.35
C PHE A 4 9.06 77.78 -50.71
N ILE A 5 8.41 77.22 -49.70
CA ILE A 5 7.23 76.33 -49.73
C ILE A 5 7.57 74.84 -50.00
N SER A 6 7.04 73.87 -49.29
CA SER A 6 5.73 73.68 -48.65
C SER A 6 5.74 72.52 -47.70
N ARG A 7 4.96 72.66 -46.67
CA ARG A 7 4.52 71.64 -45.71
C ARG A 7 3.70 70.54 -46.44
N ILE A 8 3.94 69.31 -46.09
CA ILE A 8 2.84 68.37 -45.96
C ILE A 8 3.16 67.41 -44.75
N SER A 9 2.32 67.55 -43.73
CA SER A 9 2.27 66.72 -42.58
C SER A 9 1.44 65.47 -42.91
N ILE A 10 1.98 64.33 -42.81
CA ILE A 10 1.21 63.10 -42.82
C ILE A 10 1.42 62.34 -41.49
N ASN A 11 0.41 62.48 -40.63
CA ASN A 11 0.27 61.73 -39.43
C ASN A 11 0.08 60.26 -39.79
N ALA A 12 1.11 59.44 -39.62
CA ALA A 12 0.96 58.00 -39.63
C ALA A 12 0.55 57.53 -38.21
N VAL A 13 -0.73 57.26 -38.06
CA VAL A 13 -1.28 56.56 -36.89
C VAL A 13 -0.70 55.17 -36.87
N MET A 14 0.26 54.94 -35.96
CA MET A 14 0.86 53.64 -35.74
C MET A 14 -0.04 52.83 -34.81
N THR A 15 -0.96 52.06 -35.42
CA THR A 15 -1.80 51.11 -34.71
C THR A 15 -0.91 49.99 -34.13
N ARG A 16 -0.68 50.05 -32.81
CA ARG A 16 -0.01 48.99 -32.09
C ARG A 16 -0.95 47.79 -31.97
N VAL A 17 -0.71 46.78 -32.80
CA VAL A 17 -1.31 45.45 -32.64
C VAL A 17 -0.58 44.81 -31.48
N VAL A 18 -1.24 44.70 -30.34
CA VAL A 18 -0.79 43.88 -29.19
C VAL A 18 -1.17 42.42 -29.49
N PRO A 19 -0.22 41.51 -29.64
CA PRO A 19 -0.58 40.11 -29.74
C PRO A 19 -1.06 39.64 -28.38
N PHE A 20 -2.33 39.26 -28.29
CA PHE A 20 -2.88 38.50 -27.17
C PHE A 20 -2.18 37.14 -27.15
N LEU A 21 -1.22 37.00 -26.24
CA LEU A 21 -0.60 35.71 -25.93
C LEU A 21 -1.66 34.87 -25.17
N PHE A 22 -2.36 34.00 -25.89
CA PHE A 22 -3.20 32.98 -25.29
C PHE A 22 -2.30 32.00 -24.54
N LEU A 23 -2.18 32.19 -23.21
CA LEU A 23 -1.55 31.25 -22.32
C LEU A 23 -2.51 30.05 -22.19
N ALA A 24 -2.32 29.03 -23.02
CA ALA A 24 -3.00 27.74 -22.89
C ALA A 24 -2.49 27.09 -21.61
N ILE A 25 -3.26 27.20 -20.52
CA ILE A 25 -3.06 26.42 -19.30
C ILE A 25 -3.37 24.97 -19.66
N PHE A 26 -2.34 24.22 -20.01
CA PHE A 26 -2.41 22.77 -20.10
C PHE A 26 -2.61 22.27 -18.68
N ALA A 27 -3.85 21.95 -18.33
CA ALA A 27 -4.15 21.21 -17.11
C ALA A 27 -3.51 19.83 -17.26
N LEU A 28 -2.39 19.62 -16.56
CA LEU A 28 -1.78 18.32 -16.42
C LEU A 28 -2.79 17.41 -15.69
N PRO A 29 -3.25 16.33 -16.29
CA PRO A 29 -4.09 15.37 -15.57
C PRO A 29 -3.28 14.79 -14.42
N SER A 30 -3.87 14.83 -13.26
CA SER A 30 -3.34 14.47 -11.97
C SER A 30 -2.67 13.08 -12.00
N LEU A 31 -1.40 13.02 -11.63
CA LEU A 31 -0.61 11.79 -11.34
C LEU A 31 -1.15 10.99 -10.13
N MET A 32 -2.36 11.28 -9.66
CA MET A 32 -2.99 10.59 -8.53
C MET A 32 -3.55 9.19 -8.88
N ALA A 33 -3.71 8.85 -10.17
CA ALA A 33 -4.27 7.57 -10.58
C ALA A 33 -3.29 6.39 -10.42
N SER A 34 -1.96 6.64 -10.43
CA SER A 34 -0.95 5.57 -10.42
C SER A 34 -0.79 4.88 -9.06
N ALA A 35 -1.06 5.57 -7.95
CA ALA A 35 -0.87 4.99 -6.61
C ALA A 35 -1.97 3.98 -6.22
N ALA A 36 -3.13 4.02 -6.89
CA ALA A 36 -4.22 3.08 -6.64
C ALA A 36 -4.04 1.75 -7.39
N GLU A 37 -3.41 1.78 -8.57
CA GLU A 37 -3.13 0.58 -9.38
C GLU A 37 -2.04 -0.32 -8.78
N ASP A 38 -1.13 0.23 -7.99
CA ASP A 38 -0.03 -0.51 -7.36
C ASP A 38 -0.40 -1.20 -6.03
N ARG A 39 -1.60 -0.96 -5.51
CA ARG A 39 -2.05 -1.61 -4.27
C ARG A 39 -2.62 -2.99 -4.56
N ALA A 40 -2.35 -3.91 -3.65
CA ALA A 40 -2.91 -5.24 -3.75
C ALA A 40 -4.41 -5.29 -3.40
N THR A 41 -5.10 -6.29 -3.94
CA THR A 41 -6.54 -6.50 -3.72
C THR A 41 -6.81 -7.52 -2.61
N PRO A 42 -8.02 -7.48 -2.00
CA PRO A 42 -8.45 -8.50 -1.04
C PRO A 42 -8.36 -9.93 -1.58
N ASP A 43 -8.74 -10.16 -2.84
CA ASP A 43 -8.66 -11.49 -3.47
C ASP A 43 -7.22 -11.99 -3.57
N GLN A 44 -6.27 -11.09 -3.85
CA GLN A 44 -4.85 -11.42 -3.86
C GLN A 44 -4.33 -11.80 -2.47
N ALA A 45 -4.80 -11.14 -1.40
CA ALA A 45 -4.45 -11.50 -0.03
C ALA A 45 -4.99 -12.89 0.34
N ILE A 46 -6.24 -13.20 0.01
CA ILE A 46 -6.85 -14.54 0.19
C ILE A 46 -6.05 -15.59 -0.58
N ALA A 47 -5.77 -15.34 -1.86
CA ALA A 47 -5.01 -16.26 -2.72
C ALA A 47 -3.61 -16.54 -2.15
N MET A 48 -2.96 -15.54 -1.57
CA MET A 48 -1.64 -15.70 -0.95
C MET A 48 -1.70 -16.57 0.31
N VAL A 49 -2.69 -16.39 1.19
CA VAL A 49 -2.91 -17.24 2.36
C VAL A 49 -3.18 -18.69 1.93
N HIS A 50 -4.06 -18.89 0.94
CA HIS A 50 -4.36 -20.24 0.41
C HIS A 50 -3.11 -20.90 -0.19
N ARG A 51 -2.27 -20.17 -0.89
CA ARG A 51 -0.98 -20.67 -1.43
C ARG A 51 -0.08 -21.16 -0.30
N VAL A 52 0.10 -20.35 0.75
CA VAL A 52 0.92 -20.74 1.90
C VAL A 52 0.40 -22.01 2.56
N ILE A 53 -0.91 -22.11 2.78
CA ILE A 53 -1.52 -23.29 3.39
C ILE A 53 -1.35 -24.52 2.48
N ALA A 54 -1.51 -24.36 1.17
CA ALA A 54 -1.27 -25.45 0.21
C ALA A 54 0.19 -25.90 0.21
N ASP A 55 1.14 -24.97 0.21
CA ASP A 55 2.57 -25.26 0.27
C ASP A 55 2.95 -25.95 1.60
N MET A 56 2.38 -25.50 2.73
CA MET A 56 2.59 -26.14 4.03
C MET A 56 2.09 -27.59 4.06
N LYS A 57 0.98 -27.88 3.36
CA LYS A 57 0.46 -29.25 3.20
C LYS A 57 1.36 -30.11 2.30
N ALA A 58 1.91 -29.54 1.25
CA ALA A 58 2.71 -30.24 0.24
C ALA A 58 4.16 -30.47 0.68
N SER A 59 4.80 -29.46 1.29
CA SER A 59 6.24 -29.44 1.58
C SER A 59 6.59 -29.42 3.06
N GLY A 60 5.58 -29.42 3.93
CA GLY A 60 5.75 -29.31 5.38
C GLY A 60 5.84 -27.86 5.86
N LYS A 61 5.26 -27.62 7.02
CA LYS A 61 5.15 -26.27 7.60
C LYS A 61 6.49 -25.58 7.85
N ASP A 62 7.48 -26.33 8.35
CA ASP A 62 8.78 -25.79 8.75
C ASP A 62 9.58 -25.28 7.55
N SER A 63 9.52 -25.98 6.42
CA SER A 63 10.14 -25.56 5.16
C SER A 63 9.54 -24.25 4.65
N VAL A 64 8.21 -24.13 4.66
CA VAL A 64 7.51 -22.92 4.20
C VAL A 64 7.76 -21.74 5.14
N ILE A 65 7.74 -21.97 6.45
CA ILE A 65 8.09 -20.95 7.46
C ILE A 65 9.50 -20.43 7.23
N ALA A 66 10.47 -21.33 7.03
CA ALA A 66 11.85 -20.94 6.73
C ALA A 66 11.94 -20.12 5.45
N GLU A 67 11.23 -20.50 4.38
CA GLU A 67 11.19 -19.76 3.13
C GLU A 67 10.57 -18.37 3.29
N ILE A 68 9.45 -18.22 4.00
CA ILE A 68 8.85 -16.90 4.31
C ILE A 68 9.87 -16.01 5.01
N ASN A 69 10.61 -16.54 5.96
CA ASN A 69 11.62 -15.81 6.74
C ASN A 69 12.86 -15.39 5.93
N THR A 70 13.05 -15.93 4.72
CA THR A 70 14.07 -15.40 3.78
C THR A 70 13.60 -14.13 3.07
N LEU A 71 12.36 -13.69 3.27
CA LEU A 71 11.68 -12.63 2.52
C LEU A 71 11.47 -12.99 1.05
N SER A 72 11.22 -14.27 0.76
CA SER A 72 10.96 -14.81 -0.57
C SER A 72 9.85 -14.03 -1.28
N SER A 73 10.07 -13.70 -2.55
CA SER A 73 9.06 -13.07 -3.41
C SER A 73 7.84 -13.96 -3.67
N LYS A 74 7.94 -15.26 -3.41
CA LYS A 74 6.81 -16.21 -3.50
C LYS A 74 5.69 -15.85 -2.52
N TYR A 75 6.04 -15.28 -1.35
CA TYR A 75 5.11 -14.95 -0.27
C TYR A 75 5.05 -13.45 0.03
N ARG A 76 5.47 -12.65 -0.95
CA ARG A 76 5.45 -11.19 -0.89
C ARG A 76 5.26 -10.62 -2.30
N ASP A 77 4.35 -9.66 -2.45
CA ASP A 77 4.13 -8.91 -3.70
C ASP A 77 3.68 -7.49 -3.38
N ARG A 78 4.44 -6.48 -3.80
CA ARG A 78 4.17 -5.06 -3.51
C ARG A 78 4.01 -4.82 -2.00
N ASP A 79 2.80 -4.42 -1.55
CA ASP A 79 2.44 -4.22 -0.14
C ASP A 79 1.88 -5.47 0.54
N LEU A 80 1.64 -6.57 -0.21
CA LEU A 80 1.28 -7.88 0.34
C LEU A 80 2.49 -8.59 0.94
N TYR A 81 2.28 -9.21 2.08
CA TYR A 81 3.22 -10.16 2.67
C TYR A 81 2.49 -11.09 3.63
N VAL A 82 2.99 -12.32 3.71
CA VAL A 82 2.45 -13.32 4.64
C VAL A 82 3.04 -13.13 6.02
N THR A 83 2.21 -13.35 7.02
CA THR A 83 2.64 -13.57 8.41
C THR A 83 2.11 -14.90 8.91
N VAL A 84 2.87 -15.54 9.78
CA VAL A 84 2.48 -16.80 10.44
C VAL A 84 2.72 -16.63 11.93
N MET A 85 1.68 -16.83 12.71
CA MET A 85 1.68 -16.63 14.16
C MET A 85 1.13 -17.88 14.86
N ASP A 86 1.58 -18.19 16.06
CA ASP A 86 0.96 -19.22 16.89
C ASP A 86 -0.27 -18.67 17.65
N MET A 87 -1.00 -19.58 18.31
CA MET A 87 -2.20 -19.25 19.09
C MET A 87 -1.92 -18.49 20.39
N ASN A 88 -0.64 -18.24 20.72
CA ASN A 88 -0.20 -17.44 21.87
C ASN A 88 0.25 -16.02 21.44
N GLY A 89 0.15 -15.70 20.15
CA GLY A 89 0.52 -14.38 19.62
C GLY A 89 2.01 -14.23 19.33
N LYS A 90 2.78 -15.33 19.28
CA LYS A 90 4.18 -15.29 18.86
C LYS A 90 4.27 -15.34 17.34
N GLU A 91 4.96 -14.37 16.75
CA GLU A 91 5.23 -14.31 15.32
C GLU A 91 6.26 -15.38 14.93
N ILE A 92 5.88 -16.36 14.13
CA ILE A 92 6.73 -17.46 13.69
C ILE A 92 7.42 -17.11 12.36
N ALA A 93 6.70 -16.42 11.47
CA ALA A 93 7.26 -15.95 10.21
C ALA A 93 6.65 -14.61 9.79
N HIS A 94 7.49 -13.73 9.21
CA HIS A 94 7.05 -12.42 8.75
C HIS A 94 7.71 -12.06 7.41
N GLY A 95 6.95 -12.10 6.31
CA GLY A 95 7.42 -11.94 4.94
C GLY A 95 7.95 -10.55 4.56
N ALA A 96 7.79 -9.53 5.42
CA ALA A 96 8.30 -8.18 5.15
C ALA A 96 9.35 -7.68 6.18
N ASN A 97 9.50 -8.34 7.33
CA ASN A 97 10.41 -7.87 8.38
C ASN A 97 10.93 -9.03 9.23
N LYS A 98 12.18 -9.44 9.00
CA LYS A 98 12.85 -10.52 9.75
C LYS A 98 12.93 -10.26 11.26
N LYS A 99 12.95 -9.00 11.69
CA LYS A 99 13.05 -8.64 13.10
C LYS A 99 11.80 -8.98 13.90
N MET A 100 10.68 -9.23 13.22
CA MET A 100 9.43 -9.65 13.87
C MET A 100 9.43 -11.13 14.24
N GLN A 101 10.28 -11.94 13.60
CA GLN A 101 10.35 -13.38 13.84
C GLN A 101 10.71 -13.70 15.29
N GLY A 102 9.93 -14.57 15.92
CA GLY A 102 10.14 -15.04 17.28
C GLY A 102 9.65 -14.09 18.39
N ILE A 103 9.15 -12.91 18.02
CA ILE A 103 8.65 -11.91 18.98
C ILE A 103 7.21 -12.24 19.38
N SER A 104 6.91 -12.09 20.67
CA SER A 104 5.52 -12.09 21.15
C SER A 104 4.87 -10.75 20.85
N LEU A 105 3.77 -10.78 20.12
CA LEU A 105 3.00 -9.61 19.72
C LEU A 105 1.68 -9.48 20.49
N ILE A 106 1.46 -10.32 21.50
CA ILE A 106 0.18 -10.46 22.20
C ILE A 106 -0.35 -9.14 22.79
N ASP A 107 0.55 -8.29 23.27
CA ASP A 107 0.20 -6.99 23.87
C ASP A 107 0.35 -5.81 22.91
N LEU A 108 0.64 -6.08 21.63
CA LEU A 108 0.81 -5.03 20.65
C LEU A 108 -0.55 -4.38 20.31
N LYS A 109 -0.54 -3.04 20.31
CA LYS A 109 -1.68 -2.20 19.97
C LYS A 109 -1.38 -1.40 18.69
N ASP A 110 -2.41 -1.11 17.94
CA ASP A 110 -2.27 -0.12 16.88
C ASP A 110 -2.34 1.33 17.43
N THR A 111 -2.27 2.31 16.54
CA THR A 111 -2.28 3.74 16.94
C THR A 111 -3.62 4.20 17.56
N ASP A 112 -4.68 3.44 17.39
CA ASP A 112 -5.98 3.71 18.01
C ASP A 112 -6.16 2.94 19.33
N GLY A 113 -5.11 2.22 19.78
CA GLY A 113 -5.13 1.43 21.01
C GLY A 113 -5.78 0.04 20.86
N LYS A 114 -6.05 -0.40 19.62
CA LYS A 114 -6.69 -1.69 19.35
C LYS A 114 -5.73 -2.85 19.57
N GLU A 115 -6.09 -3.79 20.42
CA GLU A 115 -5.35 -5.03 20.71
C GLU A 115 -5.61 -6.08 19.62
N TYR A 116 -5.17 -5.77 18.39
CA TYR A 116 -5.55 -6.52 17.20
C TYR A 116 -5.03 -7.97 17.18
N ILE A 117 -3.96 -8.31 17.91
CA ILE A 117 -3.48 -9.69 18.03
C ILE A 117 -4.42 -10.52 18.89
N LYS A 118 -4.83 -10.04 20.06
CA LYS A 118 -5.78 -10.72 20.94
C LYS A 118 -7.12 -10.92 20.23
N GLU A 119 -7.63 -9.89 19.58
CA GLU A 119 -8.87 -9.97 18.80
C GLU A 119 -8.76 -11.00 17.67
N ARG A 120 -7.64 -11.04 16.92
CA ARG A 120 -7.43 -12.03 15.86
C ARG A 120 -7.45 -13.46 16.39
N ILE A 121 -6.79 -13.72 17.51
CA ILE A 121 -6.77 -15.03 18.14
C ILE A 121 -8.20 -15.46 18.50
N GLU A 122 -9.00 -14.58 19.08
CA GLU A 122 -10.40 -14.88 19.41
C GLU A 122 -11.27 -15.10 18.14
N LEU A 123 -11.07 -14.30 17.11
CA LEU A 123 -11.73 -14.51 15.82
C LEU A 123 -11.35 -15.85 15.19
N VAL A 124 -10.09 -16.24 15.27
CA VAL A 124 -9.62 -17.54 14.78
C VAL A 124 -10.21 -18.71 15.57
N LYS A 125 -10.28 -18.60 16.90
CA LYS A 125 -10.89 -19.64 17.75
C LYS A 125 -12.37 -19.85 17.44
N THR A 126 -13.09 -18.78 17.15
CA THR A 126 -14.55 -18.81 16.95
C THR A 126 -14.97 -19.05 15.51
N LYS A 127 -14.23 -18.49 14.52
CA LYS A 127 -14.61 -18.50 13.11
C LYS A 127 -13.65 -19.29 12.21
N GLY A 128 -12.44 -19.57 12.67
CA GLY A 128 -11.41 -20.25 11.91
C GLY A 128 -10.74 -19.38 10.85
N LYS A 129 -11.49 -18.47 10.21
CA LYS A 129 -11.01 -17.54 9.18
C LYS A 129 -11.85 -16.26 9.14
N GLY A 130 -11.29 -15.21 8.54
CA GLY A 130 -12.02 -13.96 8.38
C GLY A 130 -11.12 -12.77 8.07
N TRP A 131 -11.70 -11.59 8.23
CA TRP A 131 -11.03 -10.32 8.04
C TRP A 131 -11.02 -9.51 9.33
N GLN A 132 -9.96 -8.71 9.49
CA GLN A 132 -9.79 -7.80 10.62
C GLN A 132 -9.17 -6.49 10.14
N ASP A 133 -9.75 -5.36 10.56
CA ASP A 133 -9.21 -4.03 10.27
C ASP A 133 -8.42 -3.48 11.47
N TYR A 134 -7.24 -2.91 11.21
CA TYR A 134 -6.39 -2.21 12.17
C TYR A 134 -5.41 -1.31 11.42
N LYS A 135 -4.58 -0.52 12.11
CA LYS A 135 -3.56 0.31 11.49
C LYS A 135 -2.17 -0.31 11.65
N PHE A 136 -1.39 -0.32 10.57
CA PHE A 136 -0.03 -0.86 10.60
C PHE A 136 0.90 -0.17 9.61
N VAL A 137 2.22 -0.32 9.81
CA VAL A 137 3.23 0.24 8.91
C VAL A 137 3.20 -0.49 7.57
N ASN A 138 2.93 0.24 6.50
CA ASN A 138 3.04 -0.27 5.14
C ASN A 138 4.53 -0.43 4.76
N PRO A 139 4.96 -1.63 4.29
CA PRO A 139 6.37 -1.88 3.97
C PRO A 139 6.87 -1.10 2.75
N VAL A 140 5.97 -0.61 1.89
CA VAL A 140 6.29 0.18 0.70
C VAL A 140 6.39 1.67 1.04
N THR A 141 5.33 2.26 1.57
CA THR A 141 5.25 3.70 1.87
C THR A 141 5.97 4.11 3.15
N LYS A 142 6.24 3.16 4.07
CA LYS A 142 6.78 3.37 5.42
C LYS A 142 5.87 4.20 6.33
N GLN A 143 4.63 4.42 5.93
CA GLN A 143 3.62 5.13 6.71
C GLN A 143 2.72 4.16 7.47
N ILE A 144 2.12 4.62 8.56
CA ILE A 144 1.04 3.91 9.26
C ILE A 144 -0.23 4.13 8.44
N GLU A 145 -0.79 3.05 7.93
CA GLU A 145 -1.98 3.07 7.07
C GLU A 145 -3.05 2.11 7.60
N PRO A 146 -4.33 2.35 7.30
CA PRO A 146 -5.39 1.38 7.53
C PRO A 146 -5.10 0.09 6.77
N LYS A 147 -5.21 -1.04 7.47
CA LYS A 147 -4.95 -2.38 6.92
C LYS A 147 -6.12 -3.30 7.18
N SER A 148 -6.57 -4.01 6.13
CA SER A 148 -7.46 -5.16 6.26
C SER A 148 -6.64 -6.43 6.16
N MET A 149 -6.64 -7.25 7.22
CA MET A 149 -5.89 -8.49 7.30
C MET A 149 -6.82 -9.68 7.16
N TYR A 150 -6.64 -10.50 6.12
CA TYR A 150 -7.25 -11.81 6.02
C TYR A 150 -6.43 -12.82 6.81
N PHE A 151 -7.10 -13.75 7.50
CA PHE A 151 -6.47 -14.80 8.27
C PHE A 151 -7.21 -16.12 8.14
N GLU A 152 -6.47 -17.23 8.21
CA GLU A 152 -7.00 -18.59 8.34
C GLU A 152 -6.21 -19.40 9.36
N LYS A 153 -6.93 -20.26 10.09
CA LYS A 153 -6.34 -21.26 10.98
C LYS A 153 -5.76 -22.43 10.18
N PHE A 154 -4.50 -22.78 10.50
CA PHE A 154 -3.87 -24.00 9.98
C PHE A 154 -3.19 -24.76 11.13
N GLY A 155 -3.86 -25.78 11.65
CA GLY A 155 -3.45 -26.44 12.89
C GLY A 155 -3.43 -25.45 14.06
N GLU A 156 -2.29 -25.32 14.73
CA GLU A 156 -2.06 -24.34 15.80
C GLU A 156 -1.44 -23.04 15.30
N LEU A 157 -1.46 -22.81 14.01
CA LEU A 157 -0.95 -21.59 13.38
C LEU A 157 -2.08 -20.73 12.81
N ILE A 158 -1.84 -19.44 12.75
CA ILE A 158 -2.65 -18.45 12.07
C ILE A 158 -1.83 -17.93 10.88
N VAL A 159 -2.26 -18.24 9.66
CA VAL A 159 -1.65 -17.73 8.43
C VAL A 159 -2.43 -16.50 8.00
N SER A 160 -1.73 -15.39 7.76
CA SER A 160 -2.40 -14.13 7.46
C SER A 160 -1.69 -13.38 6.34
N CYS A 161 -2.47 -12.62 5.56
CA CYS A 161 -1.99 -11.64 4.58
C CYS A 161 -3.00 -10.50 4.49
N GLY A 162 -2.55 -9.26 4.34
CA GLY A 162 -3.47 -8.13 4.36
C GLY A 162 -3.14 -7.06 3.35
N VAL A 163 -4.17 -6.31 2.97
CA VAL A 163 -4.10 -5.16 2.06
C VAL A 163 -4.13 -3.86 2.83
N TYR A 164 -3.44 -2.86 2.31
CA TYR A 164 -3.49 -1.50 2.84
C TYR A 164 -4.50 -0.66 2.07
N LYS A 165 -5.27 0.15 2.80
CA LYS A 165 -6.23 1.09 2.23
C LYS A 165 -5.56 2.47 2.08
N PRO A 166 -5.97 3.30 1.12
CA PRO A 166 -5.52 4.70 1.08
C PRO A 166 -5.80 5.38 2.43
N ALA A 167 -4.90 6.25 2.87
CA ALA A 167 -5.20 7.14 3.99
C ALA A 167 -6.37 8.04 3.58
N SER A 168 -7.42 8.06 4.39
CA SER A 168 -8.59 8.94 4.22
C SER A 168 -8.26 10.38 4.64
#